data_e4673f2ebb986b6d6c3265fedaa7d8c5
#
_entry.id   e4673f2ebb986b6d6c3265fedaa7d8c5
#
_cell.length_a   1.000
_cell.length_b   1.000
_cell.length_c   1.000
_cell.angle_alpha   90.00
_cell.angle_beta   90.00
_cell.angle_gamma   90.00
#
_symmetry.space_group_name_H-M   'P 1'
#
loop_
_entity.id
_entity.type
_entity.pdbx_description
1 polymer ?
#
loop_
_entity_poly.entity_id
_entity_poly.type
_entity_poly.pdbx_seq_one_letter_code
_entity_poly.pdbx_strand_id
1 'polypeptide(L)'
;MDHIREAMEKGDIQVYYQPLIRSLSREVCGLEALVRWIDPGFGMLSPSEFIPVLEECHLIHLLDIHVISEICRNFAEMQRSGEDMIPVSFNLSRMDFELCDIFTELEKQVAKYQVPRDMLTMEITESVLNKNPILISRQIRRFHDAGYKVWMDDFGSGYSSLNILKDFDFDLMKIDMLLLRDSSEKSRKIISSIVDMAKKIGIRTLAEGVETEEQLEFLREIGCEKLQGYYIGRPGPYRESIAHCKEQGFRFESPAKRLYNDDLGYVNLLSHNALPFIGLNVRKDEEGALAFPLSIVEMVGDRIEILYVNRSFKEELEVFDGLSVSEAENLINDKAEKMYTLLRRFLSELSGGGREDLDTMEGGAFCTFRGKEISHIPGRNAYLLNIQVYQGDFLKLKQKKMMERVKDLYSGYELVILWSPGLGKNELLYEREAGGHSSESRDFLTEYAKRSFYGEERKRFFRFLRRNNMLRKEDEVREEAFVGRDGQGRKRVFLVCLKPSALEEGGKILLSVRRIWNPGLSQLLLKGIGESKKPEKKNA
;
A
#
# COMPACT_ATOMS: atom_id res chain seq x y z
N MET A 1 -23.88 -36.90 27.61
CA MET A 1 -23.51 -35.76 28.49
C MET A 1 -22.37 -36.16 29.43
N ASP A 2 -22.47 -37.31 30.07
CA ASP A 2 -21.52 -37.73 31.10
C ASP A 2 -20.12 -38.04 30.53
N HIS A 3 -20.00 -38.67 29.42
CA HIS A 3 -18.70 -38.98 28.79
C HIS A 3 -17.83 -37.76 28.46
N ILE A 4 -18.40 -36.65 27.94
CA ILE A 4 -17.59 -35.48 27.60
C ILE A 4 -17.08 -34.78 28.87
N ARG A 5 -17.92 -34.72 29.93
CA ARG A 5 -17.49 -34.12 31.22
C ARG A 5 -16.41 -34.96 31.87
N GLU A 6 -16.61 -36.27 31.88
CA GLU A 6 -15.63 -37.24 32.40
C GLU A 6 -14.29 -37.15 31.68
N ALA A 7 -14.32 -37.03 30.32
CA ALA A 7 -13.11 -36.87 29.52
C ALA A 7 -12.38 -35.55 29.82
N MET A 8 -13.12 -34.43 30.02
CA MET A 8 -12.54 -33.18 30.44
C MET A 8 -11.90 -33.26 31.85
N GLU A 9 -12.59 -33.86 32.81
CA GLU A 9 -12.10 -34.03 34.19
C GLU A 9 -10.87 -34.94 34.26
N LYS A 10 -10.80 -35.98 33.44
CA LYS A 10 -9.65 -36.89 33.37
C LYS A 10 -8.46 -36.34 32.59
N GLY A 11 -8.67 -35.26 31.83
CA GLY A 11 -7.63 -34.68 30.94
C GLY A 11 -7.47 -35.43 29.64
N ASP A 12 -8.46 -36.21 29.21
CA ASP A 12 -8.51 -36.88 27.92
C ASP A 12 -8.75 -35.85 26.79
N ILE A 13 -9.38 -34.72 27.10
CA ILE A 13 -9.51 -33.57 26.20
C ILE A 13 -8.29 -32.65 26.41
N GLN A 14 -7.51 -32.51 25.35
CA GLN A 14 -6.28 -31.72 25.36
C GLN A 14 -6.33 -30.60 24.32
N VAL A 15 -5.64 -29.48 24.57
CA VAL A 15 -5.46 -28.39 23.62
C VAL A 15 -4.07 -28.49 23.00
N TYR A 16 -4.03 -28.67 21.70
CA TYR A 16 -2.82 -28.63 20.87
C TYR A 16 -2.70 -27.26 20.24
N TYR A 17 -1.49 -26.85 19.89
CA TYR A 17 -1.20 -25.54 19.36
C TYR A 17 -0.46 -25.67 18.04
N GLN A 18 -0.96 -24.98 17.02
CA GLN A 18 -0.30 -24.89 15.71
C GLN A 18 0.26 -23.50 15.49
N PRO A 19 1.55 -23.36 15.12
CA PRO A 19 2.17 -22.06 14.95
C PRO A 19 1.71 -21.33 13.70
N LEU A 20 1.60 -19.98 13.85
CA LEU A 20 1.36 -19.02 12.78
C LEU A 20 2.58 -18.12 12.65
N ILE A 21 3.01 -17.85 11.42
CA ILE A 21 4.14 -16.94 11.15
C ILE A 21 3.69 -15.72 10.33
N ARG A 22 4.44 -14.64 10.45
CA ARG A 22 4.39 -13.52 9.50
C ARG A 22 5.06 -13.92 8.18
N SER A 23 4.41 -13.65 7.05
CA SER A 23 4.97 -14.00 5.75
C SER A 23 6.27 -13.23 5.42
N LEU A 24 6.36 -11.95 5.83
CA LEU A 24 7.51 -11.09 5.53
C LEU A 24 8.69 -11.36 6.45
N SER A 25 8.50 -11.36 7.77
CA SER A 25 9.58 -11.52 8.75
C SER A 25 9.88 -12.97 9.11
N ARG A 26 8.98 -13.91 8.76
CA ARG A 26 9.00 -15.32 9.18
C ARG A 26 9.04 -15.51 10.71
N GLU A 27 8.62 -14.50 11.47
CA GLU A 27 8.52 -14.59 12.92
C GLU A 27 7.21 -15.27 13.32
N VAL A 28 7.26 -16.14 14.34
CA VAL A 28 6.05 -16.74 14.95
C VAL A 28 5.28 -15.63 15.64
N CYS A 29 4.05 -15.38 15.19
CA CYS A 29 3.21 -14.27 15.64
C CYS A 29 1.92 -14.69 16.34
N GLY A 30 1.65 -15.99 16.43
CA GLY A 30 0.48 -16.56 17.07
C GLY A 30 0.49 -18.07 17.09
N LEU A 31 -0.48 -18.63 17.76
CA LEU A 31 -0.77 -20.06 17.81
C LEU A 31 -2.27 -20.25 17.61
N GLU A 32 -2.69 -21.26 16.87
CA GLU A 32 -4.09 -21.71 16.87
C GLU A 32 -4.27 -22.86 17.86
N ALA A 33 -5.25 -22.73 18.73
CA ALA A 33 -5.63 -23.77 19.70
C ALA A 33 -6.61 -24.76 19.05
N LEU A 34 -6.19 -26.00 18.97
CA LEU A 34 -6.89 -27.08 18.33
C LEU A 34 -7.17 -28.20 19.33
N VAL A 35 -8.44 -28.50 19.58
CA VAL A 35 -8.82 -29.55 20.51
C VAL A 35 -8.44 -30.93 19.99
N ARG A 36 -8.02 -31.83 20.89
CA ARG A 36 -7.77 -33.25 20.65
C ARG A 36 -8.43 -34.07 21.75
N TRP A 37 -9.08 -35.12 21.38
CA TRP A 37 -9.64 -36.08 22.33
C TRP A 37 -8.80 -37.36 22.29
N ILE A 38 -8.08 -37.65 23.38
CA ILE A 38 -7.22 -38.82 23.52
C ILE A 38 -7.96 -39.81 24.39
N ASP A 39 -8.79 -40.62 23.76
CA ASP A 39 -9.59 -41.61 24.48
C ASP A 39 -8.74 -42.84 24.84
N PRO A 40 -8.78 -43.32 26.10
CA PRO A 40 -7.98 -44.47 26.52
C PRO A 40 -8.27 -45.78 25.77
N GLY A 41 -9.48 -45.93 25.18
CA GLY A 41 -9.89 -47.14 24.45
C GLY A 41 -9.73 -46.99 22.93
N PHE A 42 -9.95 -45.82 22.38
CA PHE A 42 -10.00 -45.56 20.94
C PHE A 42 -8.76 -44.79 20.42
N GLY A 43 -7.90 -44.28 21.31
CA GLY A 43 -6.77 -43.45 20.93
C GLY A 43 -7.18 -42.02 20.61
N MET A 44 -6.42 -41.37 19.71
CA MET A 44 -6.70 -39.98 19.32
C MET A 44 -7.87 -39.92 18.34
N LEU A 45 -8.99 -39.35 18.78
CA LEU A 45 -10.16 -39.07 17.95
C LEU A 45 -9.97 -37.76 17.19
N SER A 46 -10.36 -37.75 15.91
CA SER A 46 -10.32 -36.55 15.07
C SER A 46 -11.43 -35.56 15.47
N PRO A 47 -11.16 -34.23 15.49
CA PRO A 47 -12.20 -33.23 15.67
C PRO A 47 -13.39 -33.42 14.71
N SER A 48 -13.15 -33.81 13.47
CA SER A 48 -14.19 -34.12 12.48
C SER A 48 -15.11 -35.31 12.85
N GLU A 49 -14.71 -36.14 13.80
CA GLU A 49 -15.51 -37.27 14.27
C GLU A 49 -16.40 -36.91 15.46
N PHE A 50 -15.91 -36.07 16.41
CA PHE A 50 -16.65 -35.82 17.64
C PHE A 50 -17.32 -34.43 17.71
N ILE A 51 -16.80 -33.40 17.02
CA ILE A 51 -17.40 -32.05 17.03
C ILE A 51 -18.82 -32.07 16.48
N PRO A 52 -19.12 -32.68 15.30
CA PRO A 52 -20.48 -32.72 14.78
C PRO A 52 -21.46 -33.42 15.76
N VAL A 53 -21.01 -34.47 16.43
CA VAL A 53 -21.83 -35.19 17.42
C VAL A 53 -22.12 -34.32 18.63
N LEU A 54 -21.13 -33.54 19.10
CA LEU A 54 -21.34 -32.61 20.20
C LEU A 54 -22.27 -31.46 19.84
N GLU A 55 -22.21 -30.99 18.60
CA GLU A 55 -23.14 -29.98 18.09
C GLU A 55 -24.57 -30.54 18.00
N GLU A 56 -24.77 -31.73 17.43
CA GLU A 56 -26.08 -32.40 17.39
C GLU A 56 -26.68 -32.63 18.78
N CYS A 57 -25.82 -32.98 19.75
CA CYS A 57 -26.23 -33.17 21.15
C CYS A 57 -26.34 -31.88 21.95
N HIS A 58 -26.08 -30.69 21.36
CA HIS A 58 -26.05 -29.39 22.04
C HIS A 58 -25.04 -29.31 23.23
N LEU A 59 -23.89 -29.96 23.09
CA LEU A 59 -22.86 -30.08 24.12
C LEU A 59 -21.56 -29.33 23.77
N ILE A 60 -21.42 -28.85 22.54
CA ILE A 60 -20.17 -28.23 22.04
C ILE A 60 -19.74 -27.04 22.92
N HIS A 61 -20.66 -26.22 23.39
CA HIS A 61 -20.37 -25.09 24.27
C HIS A 61 -19.63 -25.46 25.55
N LEU A 62 -19.82 -26.69 26.06
CA LEU A 62 -19.09 -27.19 27.26
C LEU A 62 -17.62 -27.43 26.90
N LEU A 63 -17.37 -27.97 25.68
CA LEU A 63 -16.04 -28.20 25.17
C LEU A 63 -15.32 -26.85 24.94
N ASP A 64 -15.97 -25.88 24.30
CA ASP A 64 -15.34 -24.62 23.94
C ASP A 64 -15.03 -23.78 25.18
N ILE A 65 -15.91 -23.78 26.21
CA ILE A 65 -15.61 -23.18 27.51
C ILE A 65 -14.42 -23.90 28.20
N HIS A 66 -14.31 -25.22 28.08
CA HIS A 66 -13.16 -25.96 28.59
C HIS A 66 -11.87 -25.56 27.89
N VAL A 67 -11.88 -25.50 26.54
CA VAL A 67 -10.73 -25.03 25.73
C VAL A 67 -10.29 -23.63 26.13
N ILE A 68 -11.21 -22.68 26.27
CA ILE A 68 -10.94 -21.32 26.74
C ILE A 68 -10.26 -21.34 28.13
N SER A 69 -10.78 -22.16 29.05
CA SER A 69 -10.21 -22.29 30.41
C SER A 69 -8.78 -22.85 30.35
N GLU A 70 -8.53 -23.85 29.55
CA GLU A 70 -7.20 -24.44 29.37
C GLU A 70 -6.19 -23.44 28.75
N ILE A 71 -6.60 -22.70 27.71
CA ILE A 71 -5.78 -21.62 27.12
C ILE A 71 -5.42 -20.59 28.20
N CYS A 72 -6.39 -20.08 28.94
CA CYS A 72 -6.16 -19.10 30.00
C CYS A 72 -5.27 -19.64 31.14
N ARG A 73 -5.42 -20.93 31.51
CA ARG A 73 -4.55 -21.58 32.46
C ARG A 73 -3.11 -21.66 31.98
N ASN A 74 -2.90 -22.02 30.70
CA ASN A 74 -1.58 -22.08 30.11
C ASN A 74 -0.91 -20.70 30.09
N PHE A 75 -1.64 -19.64 29.79
CA PHE A 75 -1.12 -18.27 29.92
C PHE A 75 -0.65 -17.95 31.33
N ALA A 76 -1.45 -18.28 32.35
CA ALA A 76 -1.06 -18.05 33.74
C ALA A 76 0.18 -18.88 34.17
N GLU A 77 0.39 -20.05 33.58
CA GLU A 77 1.59 -20.87 33.81
C GLU A 77 2.82 -20.22 33.17
N MET A 78 2.73 -19.76 31.91
CA MET A 78 3.80 -19.04 31.22
C MET A 78 4.20 -17.76 31.95
N GLN A 79 3.22 -16.97 32.38
CA GLN A 79 3.48 -15.75 33.13
C GLN A 79 4.25 -16.05 34.43
N ARG A 80 3.91 -17.15 35.12
CA ARG A 80 4.63 -17.57 36.34
C ARG A 80 6.05 -18.08 36.07
N SER A 81 6.28 -18.73 34.94
CA SER A 81 7.61 -19.19 34.51
C SER A 81 8.47 -18.10 33.89
N GLY A 82 7.91 -16.89 33.63
CA GLY A 82 8.63 -15.81 32.97
C GLY A 82 8.85 -16.04 31.47
N GLU A 83 8.06 -16.93 30.87
CA GLU A 83 8.09 -17.19 29.44
C GLU A 83 7.28 -16.12 28.69
N ASP A 84 7.70 -15.78 27.47
CA ASP A 84 6.97 -14.85 26.61
C ASP A 84 5.62 -15.45 26.20
N MET A 85 4.55 -14.68 26.39
CA MET A 85 3.20 -15.06 25.95
C MET A 85 3.05 -14.81 24.46
N ILE A 86 2.54 -15.82 23.74
CA ILE A 86 2.23 -15.76 22.31
C ILE A 86 0.71 -15.66 22.16
N PRO A 87 0.17 -14.78 21.30
CA PRO A 87 -1.28 -14.71 21.04
C PRO A 87 -1.85 -16.05 20.60
N VAL A 88 -3.03 -16.38 21.09
CA VAL A 88 -3.73 -17.64 20.77
C VAL A 88 -5.08 -17.33 20.16
N SER A 89 -5.36 -17.97 19.01
CA SER A 89 -6.70 -18.02 18.45
C SER A 89 -7.37 -19.36 18.76
N PHE A 90 -8.70 -19.34 18.83
CA PHE A 90 -9.50 -20.55 19.10
C PHE A 90 -10.86 -20.45 18.43
N ASN A 91 -11.39 -21.59 18.06
CA ASN A 91 -12.65 -21.74 17.35
C ASN A 91 -13.86 -21.58 18.30
N LEU A 92 -14.93 -20.96 17.80
CA LEU A 92 -16.25 -20.92 18.41
C LEU A 92 -17.31 -21.49 17.47
N SER A 93 -18.12 -22.41 18.01
CA SER A 93 -19.28 -22.94 17.31
C SER A 93 -20.44 -21.94 17.32
N ARG A 94 -21.32 -22.02 16.33
CA ARG A 94 -22.60 -21.31 16.37
C ARG A 94 -23.40 -21.58 17.64
N MET A 95 -23.34 -22.81 18.13
CA MET A 95 -24.09 -23.24 19.30
C MET A 95 -23.67 -22.49 20.57
N ASP A 96 -22.45 -21.95 20.65
CA ASP A 96 -21.97 -21.15 21.78
C ASP A 96 -22.77 -19.85 21.93
N PHE A 97 -23.16 -19.25 20.81
CA PHE A 97 -23.97 -18.03 20.79
C PHE A 97 -25.46 -18.29 21.07
N GLU A 98 -25.92 -19.52 20.89
CA GLU A 98 -27.33 -19.92 21.08
C GLU A 98 -27.60 -20.53 22.46
N LEU A 99 -26.64 -21.29 23.00
CA LEU A 99 -26.82 -22.10 24.21
C LEU A 99 -26.29 -21.45 25.48
N CYS A 100 -25.35 -20.52 25.37
CA CYS A 100 -24.78 -19.82 26.52
C CYS A 100 -24.43 -18.37 26.18
N ASP A 101 -24.05 -17.58 27.20
CA ASP A 101 -23.38 -16.28 26.98
C ASP A 101 -21.88 -16.52 26.99
N ILE A 102 -21.36 -16.99 25.85
CA ILE A 102 -19.95 -17.34 25.67
C ILE A 102 -19.01 -16.17 25.97
N PHE A 103 -19.41 -14.94 25.67
CA PHE A 103 -18.66 -13.75 26.05
C PHE A 103 -18.45 -13.65 27.55
N THR A 104 -19.52 -13.83 28.34
CA THR A 104 -19.45 -13.79 29.81
C THR A 104 -18.61 -14.94 30.37
N GLU A 105 -18.68 -16.13 29.76
CA GLU A 105 -17.83 -17.26 30.16
C GLU A 105 -16.34 -16.99 29.85
N LEU A 106 -16.02 -16.44 28.69
CA LEU A 106 -14.66 -16.00 28.33
C LEU A 106 -14.15 -14.94 29.37
N GLU A 107 -14.91 -13.90 29.63
CA GLU A 107 -14.53 -12.84 30.57
C GLU A 107 -14.28 -13.37 32.00
N LYS A 108 -15.04 -14.37 32.46
CA LYS A 108 -14.77 -15.06 33.72
C LYS A 108 -13.40 -15.73 33.74
N GLN A 109 -13.00 -16.41 32.66
CA GLN A 109 -11.70 -17.07 32.57
C GLN A 109 -10.57 -16.04 32.47
N VAL A 110 -10.74 -15.04 31.62
CA VAL A 110 -9.80 -13.92 31.47
C VAL A 110 -9.56 -13.22 32.81
N ALA A 111 -10.60 -12.89 33.56
CA ALA A 111 -10.49 -12.26 34.86
C ALA A 111 -9.82 -13.20 35.90
N LYS A 112 -10.19 -14.48 35.89
CA LYS A 112 -9.64 -15.49 36.84
C LYS A 112 -8.13 -15.67 36.65
N TYR A 113 -7.65 -15.70 35.38
CA TYR A 113 -6.25 -15.98 35.04
C TYR A 113 -5.45 -14.72 34.67
N GLN A 114 -6.09 -13.54 34.69
CA GLN A 114 -5.49 -12.24 34.36
C GLN A 114 -4.83 -12.21 32.98
N VAL A 115 -5.46 -12.82 31.96
CA VAL A 115 -4.97 -12.85 30.60
C VAL A 115 -5.27 -11.52 29.90
N PRO A 116 -4.30 -10.88 29.22
CA PRO A 116 -4.59 -9.71 28.39
C PRO A 116 -5.51 -10.07 27.22
N ARG A 117 -6.54 -9.26 26.95
CA ARG A 117 -7.55 -9.57 25.92
C ARG A 117 -6.99 -9.62 24.51
N ASP A 118 -5.98 -8.79 24.23
CA ASP A 118 -5.26 -8.76 22.93
C ASP A 118 -4.46 -10.03 22.65
N MET A 119 -4.33 -10.92 23.63
CA MET A 119 -3.70 -12.23 23.50
C MET A 119 -4.66 -13.34 23.06
N LEU A 120 -5.96 -13.06 22.99
CA LEU A 120 -7.01 -14.02 22.66
C LEU A 120 -7.78 -13.55 21.42
N THR A 121 -7.96 -14.46 20.47
CA THR A 121 -8.68 -14.19 19.23
C THR A 121 -9.71 -15.29 19.00
N MET A 122 -10.95 -14.94 18.68
CA MET A 122 -12.01 -15.87 18.34
C MET A 122 -12.05 -16.11 16.83
N GLU A 123 -12.21 -17.36 16.45
CA GLU A 123 -12.40 -17.79 15.06
C GLU A 123 -13.85 -18.25 14.85
N ILE A 124 -14.50 -17.73 13.83
CA ILE A 124 -15.89 -18.02 13.51
C ILE A 124 -15.96 -18.46 12.04
N THR A 125 -16.47 -19.65 11.78
CA THR A 125 -16.60 -20.16 10.41
C THR A 125 -17.72 -19.47 9.64
N GLU A 126 -17.60 -19.44 8.32
CA GLU A 126 -18.62 -18.87 7.41
C GLU A 126 -20.03 -19.46 7.65
N SER A 127 -20.12 -20.74 7.97
CA SER A 127 -21.40 -21.44 8.20
C SER A 127 -22.20 -20.88 9.40
N VAL A 128 -21.52 -20.35 10.38
CA VAL A 128 -22.10 -19.73 11.58
C VAL A 128 -22.87 -18.44 11.23
N LEU A 129 -22.37 -17.68 10.29
CA LEU A 129 -22.86 -16.34 9.93
C LEU A 129 -24.21 -16.36 9.20
N ASN A 130 -24.48 -17.43 8.46
CA ASN A 130 -25.65 -17.50 7.57
C ASN A 130 -26.99 -17.72 8.29
N LYS A 131 -27.00 -18.28 9.51
CA LYS A 131 -28.27 -18.70 10.17
C LYS A 131 -28.92 -17.63 11.05
N ASN A 132 -28.14 -16.76 11.70
CA ASN A 132 -28.68 -15.66 12.52
C ASN A 132 -27.75 -14.44 12.48
N PRO A 133 -27.69 -13.73 11.35
CA PRO A 133 -26.72 -12.65 11.14
C PRO A 133 -26.85 -11.51 12.16
N ILE A 134 -28.06 -11.21 12.63
CA ILE A 134 -28.30 -10.11 13.59
C ILE A 134 -27.69 -10.45 14.95
N LEU A 135 -27.90 -11.69 15.44
CA LEU A 135 -27.33 -12.13 16.70
C LEU A 135 -25.80 -12.12 16.64
N ILE A 136 -25.24 -12.73 15.61
CA ILE A 136 -23.78 -12.85 15.45
C ILE A 136 -23.13 -11.49 15.30
N SER A 137 -23.68 -10.57 14.49
CA SER A 137 -23.16 -9.20 14.36
C SER A 137 -23.12 -8.47 15.69
N ARG A 138 -24.15 -8.65 16.54
CA ARG A 138 -24.16 -8.05 17.88
C ARG A 138 -23.11 -8.67 18.80
N GLN A 139 -22.87 -9.96 18.72
CA GLN A 139 -21.82 -10.64 19.50
C GLN A 139 -20.42 -10.22 19.03
N ILE A 140 -20.15 -10.17 17.73
CA ILE A 140 -18.87 -9.68 17.20
C ILE A 140 -18.57 -8.27 17.72
N ARG A 141 -19.55 -7.35 17.66
CA ARG A 141 -19.38 -6.00 18.24
C ARG A 141 -19.05 -6.03 19.72
N ARG A 142 -19.73 -6.90 20.49
CA ARG A 142 -19.47 -7.05 21.93
C ARG A 142 -18.04 -7.48 22.22
N PHE A 143 -17.48 -8.37 21.40
CA PHE A 143 -16.08 -8.77 21.49
C PHE A 143 -15.14 -7.62 21.13
N HIS A 144 -15.40 -6.89 20.04
CA HIS A 144 -14.62 -5.73 19.63
C HIS A 144 -14.65 -4.61 20.69
N ASP A 145 -15.81 -4.29 21.23
CA ASP A 145 -15.98 -3.26 22.28
C ASP A 145 -15.17 -3.61 23.55
N ALA A 146 -14.94 -4.89 23.80
CA ALA A 146 -14.12 -5.37 24.90
C ALA A 146 -12.61 -5.43 24.56
N GLY A 147 -12.23 -5.24 23.30
CA GLY A 147 -10.84 -5.24 22.82
C GLY A 147 -10.32 -6.58 22.30
N TYR A 148 -11.21 -7.52 22.02
CA TYR A 148 -10.85 -8.78 21.35
C TYR A 148 -10.82 -8.63 19.84
N LYS A 149 -10.08 -9.53 19.15
CA LYS A 149 -10.10 -9.69 17.70
C LYS A 149 -11.00 -10.87 17.30
N VAL A 150 -11.69 -10.73 16.18
CA VAL A 150 -12.54 -11.78 15.60
C VAL A 150 -12.08 -12.09 14.18
N TRP A 151 -11.75 -13.34 13.93
CA TRP A 151 -11.32 -13.84 12.63
C TRP A 151 -12.42 -14.65 11.97
N MET A 152 -12.51 -14.50 10.64
CA MET A 152 -13.37 -15.34 9.81
C MET A 152 -12.59 -16.56 9.36
N ASP A 153 -13.12 -17.75 9.66
CA ASP A 153 -12.51 -19.03 9.33
C ASP A 153 -13.12 -19.70 8.09
N ASP A 154 -12.37 -20.60 7.44
CA ASP A 154 -12.76 -21.43 6.31
C ASP A 154 -13.23 -20.64 5.06
N PHE A 155 -12.69 -19.43 4.79
CA PHE A 155 -13.08 -18.70 3.59
C PHE A 155 -12.68 -19.41 2.31
N GLY A 156 -13.68 -19.72 1.47
CA GLY A 156 -13.48 -20.41 0.20
C GLY A 156 -13.78 -21.92 0.22
N SER A 157 -14.09 -22.51 1.39
CA SER A 157 -14.46 -23.93 1.51
C SER A 157 -15.88 -24.24 1.00
N GLY A 158 -16.75 -23.21 0.91
CA GLY A 158 -18.14 -23.34 0.54
C GLY A 158 -18.61 -22.31 -0.49
N TYR A 159 -19.90 -22.04 -0.51
CA TYR A 159 -20.49 -20.94 -1.27
C TYR A 159 -20.27 -19.62 -0.53
N SER A 160 -19.03 -19.20 -0.42
CA SER A 160 -18.63 -17.96 0.26
C SER A 160 -19.36 -16.77 -0.34
N SER A 161 -20.22 -16.19 0.44
CA SER A 161 -20.94 -14.99 0.02
C SER A 161 -20.11 -13.77 0.34
N LEU A 162 -19.69 -13.00 -0.66
CA LEU A 162 -19.09 -11.67 -0.48
C LEU A 162 -19.98 -10.75 0.37
N ASN A 163 -21.27 -11.08 0.51
CA ASN A 163 -22.19 -10.37 1.39
C ASN A 163 -21.78 -10.46 2.85
N ILE A 164 -21.18 -11.58 3.29
CA ILE A 164 -20.71 -11.74 4.66
C ILE A 164 -19.64 -10.70 4.99
N LEU A 165 -18.68 -10.50 4.09
CA LEU A 165 -17.61 -9.49 4.27
C LEU A 165 -18.14 -8.05 4.27
N LYS A 166 -19.34 -7.82 3.72
CA LYS A 166 -20.01 -6.51 3.76
C LYS A 166 -20.77 -6.29 5.08
N ASP A 167 -21.34 -7.37 5.63
CA ASP A 167 -22.29 -7.28 6.75
C ASP A 167 -21.63 -7.43 8.14
N PHE A 168 -20.39 -7.95 8.17
CA PHE A 168 -19.66 -8.21 9.41
C PHE A 168 -18.26 -7.61 9.36
N ASP A 169 -17.84 -7.04 10.48
CA ASP A 169 -16.50 -6.49 10.67
C ASP A 169 -15.57 -7.59 11.22
N PHE A 170 -14.67 -8.10 10.37
CA PHE A 170 -13.64 -9.06 10.77
C PHE A 170 -12.26 -8.41 10.75
N ASP A 171 -11.42 -8.76 11.72
CA ASP A 171 -10.03 -8.31 11.76
C ASP A 171 -9.14 -9.04 10.75
N LEU A 172 -9.46 -10.32 10.49
CA LEU A 172 -8.69 -11.17 9.59
C LEU A 172 -9.57 -12.27 8.99
N MET A 173 -9.23 -12.68 7.77
CA MET A 173 -9.85 -13.77 7.04
C MET A 173 -8.83 -14.88 6.81
N LYS A 174 -9.16 -16.11 7.21
CA LYS A 174 -8.38 -17.33 6.97
C LYS A 174 -8.79 -17.92 5.61
N ILE A 175 -7.84 -18.03 4.71
CA ILE A 175 -8.03 -18.61 3.36
C ILE A 175 -7.81 -20.10 3.46
N ASP A 176 -8.85 -20.88 3.18
CA ASP A 176 -8.86 -22.33 3.32
C ASP A 176 -7.80 -23.02 2.45
N MET A 177 -7.15 -24.03 3.03
CA MET A 177 -6.17 -24.91 2.38
C MET A 177 -6.63 -25.55 1.07
N LEU A 178 -7.94 -25.74 0.86
CA LEU A 178 -8.48 -26.32 -0.37
C LEU A 178 -8.09 -25.51 -1.60
N LEU A 179 -7.98 -24.19 -1.46
CA LEU A 179 -7.53 -23.29 -2.53
C LEU A 179 -6.04 -23.43 -2.85
N LEU A 180 -5.21 -23.85 -1.87
CA LEU A 180 -3.77 -24.06 -2.04
C LEU A 180 -3.37 -25.43 -2.56
N ARG A 181 -4.25 -26.44 -2.45
CA ARG A 181 -3.98 -27.83 -2.93
C ARG A 181 -3.78 -27.90 -4.44
N ASP A 182 -4.47 -27.07 -5.18
CA ASP A 182 -4.31 -26.97 -6.63
C ASP A 182 -3.32 -25.84 -6.95
N SER A 183 -2.10 -26.23 -7.37
CA SER A 183 -1.03 -25.30 -7.78
C SER A 183 -1.23 -24.74 -9.19
N SER A 184 -2.41 -24.90 -9.81
CA SER A 184 -2.71 -24.37 -11.13
C SER A 184 -2.61 -22.84 -11.16
N GLU A 185 -2.27 -22.30 -12.31
CA GLU A 185 -2.23 -20.85 -12.53
C GLU A 185 -3.57 -20.17 -12.21
N LYS A 186 -4.69 -20.88 -12.48
CA LYS A 186 -6.03 -20.40 -12.16
C LYS A 186 -6.24 -20.25 -10.66
N SER A 187 -5.82 -21.24 -9.85
CA SER A 187 -5.92 -21.21 -8.39
C SER A 187 -5.03 -20.10 -7.82
N ARG A 188 -3.82 -19.93 -8.33
CA ARG A 188 -2.93 -18.81 -7.94
C ARG A 188 -3.59 -17.45 -8.22
N LYS A 189 -4.22 -17.25 -9.38
CA LYS A 189 -4.95 -16.01 -9.72
C LYS A 189 -6.14 -15.77 -8.79
N ILE A 190 -6.88 -16.81 -8.42
CA ILE A 190 -8.00 -16.70 -7.48
C ILE A 190 -7.50 -16.26 -6.10
N ILE A 191 -6.48 -16.93 -5.55
CA ILE A 191 -5.92 -16.59 -4.24
C ILE A 191 -5.38 -15.15 -4.22
N SER A 192 -4.65 -14.74 -5.27
CA SER A 192 -4.15 -13.36 -5.42
C SER A 192 -5.29 -12.35 -5.42
N SER A 193 -6.40 -12.66 -6.11
CA SER A 193 -7.58 -11.78 -6.16
C SER A 193 -8.29 -11.69 -4.79
N ILE A 194 -8.33 -12.79 -4.02
CA ILE A 194 -8.88 -12.83 -2.67
C ILE A 194 -8.05 -11.95 -1.72
N VAL A 195 -6.71 -12.09 -1.75
CA VAL A 195 -5.81 -11.29 -0.92
C VAL A 195 -5.92 -9.80 -1.27
N ASP A 196 -5.94 -9.44 -2.56
CA ASP A 196 -6.09 -8.05 -3.03
C ASP A 196 -7.44 -7.46 -2.57
N MET A 197 -8.53 -8.23 -2.72
CA MET A 197 -9.86 -7.83 -2.28
C MET A 197 -9.89 -7.59 -0.76
N ALA A 198 -9.41 -8.55 0.04
CA ALA A 198 -9.41 -8.45 1.49
C ALA A 198 -8.67 -7.18 1.96
N LYS A 199 -7.47 -6.91 1.42
CA LYS A 199 -6.69 -5.72 1.75
C LYS A 199 -7.38 -4.41 1.33
N LYS A 200 -8.06 -4.39 0.17
CA LYS A 200 -8.82 -3.20 -0.29
C LYS A 200 -10.00 -2.85 0.62
N ILE A 201 -10.61 -3.83 1.26
CA ILE A 201 -11.70 -3.62 2.23
C ILE A 201 -11.21 -3.53 3.68
N GLY A 202 -9.89 -3.55 3.91
CA GLY A 202 -9.30 -3.38 5.24
C GLY A 202 -9.26 -4.63 6.10
N ILE A 203 -9.46 -5.83 5.52
CA ILE A 203 -9.41 -7.12 6.23
C ILE A 203 -8.03 -7.75 6.01
N ARG A 204 -7.40 -8.24 7.08
CA ARG A 204 -6.13 -8.96 7.04
C ARG A 204 -6.31 -10.36 6.50
N THR A 205 -5.21 -11.01 6.10
CA THR A 205 -5.25 -12.35 5.52
C THR A 205 -4.31 -13.31 6.21
N LEU A 206 -4.77 -14.54 6.39
CA LEU A 206 -3.99 -15.69 6.79
C LEU A 206 -4.28 -16.81 5.79
N ALA A 207 -3.25 -17.47 5.29
CA ALA A 207 -3.41 -18.66 4.46
C ALA A 207 -3.07 -19.92 5.25
N GLU A 208 -3.96 -20.90 5.17
CA GLU A 208 -3.82 -22.18 5.83
C GLU A 208 -3.27 -23.25 4.89
N GLY A 209 -2.76 -24.35 5.48
CA GLY A 209 -2.32 -25.52 4.74
C GLY A 209 -1.06 -25.30 3.91
N VAL A 210 -0.15 -24.44 4.36
CA VAL A 210 1.16 -24.28 3.73
C VAL A 210 2.01 -25.52 4.01
N GLU A 211 2.34 -26.29 2.97
CA GLU A 211 3.09 -27.54 3.06
C GLU A 211 4.47 -27.46 2.41
N THR A 212 4.71 -26.46 1.54
CA THR A 212 5.97 -26.32 0.81
C THR A 212 6.51 -24.89 0.84
N GLU A 213 7.84 -24.75 0.66
CA GLU A 213 8.50 -23.45 0.51
C GLU A 213 7.95 -22.67 -0.70
N GLU A 214 7.61 -23.36 -1.80
CA GLU A 214 7.04 -22.72 -2.99
C GLU A 214 5.69 -22.05 -2.69
N GLN A 215 4.83 -22.72 -1.92
CA GLN A 215 3.57 -22.12 -1.48
C GLN A 215 3.80 -20.93 -0.56
N LEU A 216 4.76 -21.02 0.36
CA LEU A 216 5.14 -19.94 1.25
C LEU A 216 5.60 -18.71 0.46
N GLU A 217 6.55 -18.88 -0.49
CA GLU A 217 7.04 -17.77 -1.30
C GLU A 217 5.95 -17.16 -2.19
N PHE A 218 5.09 -17.97 -2.80
CA PHE A 218 3.94 -17.47 -3.54
C PHE A 218 3.02 -16.59 -2.68
N LEU A 219 2.65 -17.06 -1.49
CA LEU A 219 1.79 -16.31 -0.57
C LEU A 219 2.45 -15.03 -0.07
N ARG A 220 3.77 -15.07 0.13
CA ARG A 220 4.58 -13.90 0.45
C ARG A 220 4.59 -12.89 -0.71
N GLU A 221 4.78 -13.36 -1.94
CA GLU A 221 4.79 -12.51 -3.15
C GLU A 221 3.46 -11.77 -3.36
N ILE A 222 2.35 -12.41 -3.12
CA ILE A 222 1.02 -11.77 -3.21
C ILE A 222 0.66 -10.95 -1.98
N GLY A 223 1.51 -10.94 -0.94
CA GLY A 223 1.34 -10.13 0.26
C GLY A 223 0.32 -10.70 1.24
N CYS A 224 0.08 -12.01 1.27
CA CYS A 224 -0.66 -12.63 2.38
C CYS A 224 0.09 -12.35 3.70
N GLU A 225 -0.63 -11.92 4.74
CA GLU A 225 0.02 -11.40 5.96
C GLU A 225 0.57 -12.51 6.85
N LYS A 226 -0.25 -13.51 7.13
CA LYS A 226 0.09 -14.63 8.02
C LYS A 226 -0.03 -15.95 7.31
N LEU A 227 0.76 -16.92 7.75
CA LEU A 227 0.82 -18.25 7.17
C LEU A 227 0.75 -19.30 8.26
N GLN A 228 0.06 -20.40 7.96
CA GLN A 228 -0.09 -21.58 8.80
C GLN A 228 -0.04 -22.84 7.96
N GLY A 229 0.59 -23.89 8.47
CA GLY A 229 0.61 -25.19 7.78
C GLY A 229 1.71 -26.12 8.28
N TYR A 230 1.72 -27.33 7.75
CA TYR A 230 2.66 -28.36 8.19
C TYR A 230 4.13 -28.04 7.86
N TYR A 231 4.35 -27.19 6.88
CA TYR A 231 5.69 -26.67 6.59
C TYR A 231 6.28 -25.88 7.77
N ILE A 232 5.43 -25.17 8.52
CA ILE A 232 5.82 -24.36 9.68
C ILE A 232 5.84 -25.22 10.93
N GLY A 233 4.79 -26.00 11.15
CA GLY A 233 4.67 -26.90 12.29
C GLY A 233 3.31 -27.61 12.31
N ARG A 234 3.33 -28.82 12.80
CA ARG A 234 2.11 -29.58 13.08
C ARG A 234 1.53 -29.17 14.44
N PRO A 235 0.20 -29.31 14.64
CA PRO A 235 -0.37 -29.14 15.97
C PRO A 235 0.29 -30.09 16.98
N GLY A 236 0.66 -29.57 18.13
CA GLY A 236 1.25 -30.32 19.24
C GLY A 236 0.98 -29.66 20.60
N PRO A 237 1.31 -30.32 21.72
CA PRO A 237 1.30 -29.70 23.02
C PRO A 237 2.10 -28.40 23.02
N TYR A 238 1.69 -27.40 23.80
CA TYR A 238 2.27 -26.06 23.76
C TYR A 238 3.80 -26.01 23.75
N ARG A 239 4.44 -26.68 24.73
CA ARG A 239 5.90 -26.67 24.87
C ARG A 239 6.61 -27.36 23.70
N GLU A 240 6.02 -28.42 23.15
CA GLU A 240 6.58 -29.14 22.00
C GLU A 240 6.48 -28.29 20.74
N SER A 241 5.36 -27.60 20.50
CA SER A 241 5.21 -26.68 19.37
C SER A 241 6.21 -25.55 19.43
N ILE A 242 6.43 -24.95 20.62
CA ILE A 242 7.42 -23.89 20.80
C ILE A 242 8.85 -24.42 20.60
N ALA A 243 9.18 -25.59 21.14
CA ALA A 243 10.48 -26.22 20.96
C ALA A 243 10.76 -26.51 19.48
N HIS A 244 9.77 -27.06 18.77
CA HIS A 244 9.85 -27.32 17.34
C HIS A 244 10.14 -26.04 16.54
N CYS A 245 9.43 -24.95 16.80
CA CYS A 245 9.69 -23.68 16.12
C CYS A 245 11.11 -23.16 16.36
N LYS A 246 11.62 -23.29 17.59
CA LYS A 246 13.00 -22.91 17.92
C LYS A 246 14.04 -23.79 17.20
N GLU A 247 13.81 -25.11 17.14
CA GLU A 247 14.67 -26.06 16.43
C GLU A 247 14.72 -25.81 14.92
N GLN A 248 13.59 -25.38 14.32
CA GLN A 248 13.51 -24.97 12.92
C GLN A 248 14.10 -23.57 12.67
N GLY A 249 14.58 -22.88 13.70
CA GLY A 249 15.22 -21.56 13.59
C GLY A 249 14.24 -20.39 13.48
N PHE A 250 12.94 -20.60 13.72
CA PHE A 250 11.98 -19.50 13.76
C PHE A 250 12.21 -18.60 14.98
N ARG A 251 12.19 -17.29 14.76
CA ARG A 251 12.17 -16.28 15.82
C ARG A 251 10.73 -15.99 16.23
N PHE A 252 10.55 -15.46 17.43
CA PHE A 252 9.25 -15.10 17.95
C PHE A 252 9.05 -13.59 17.87
N GLU A 253 7.87 -13.17 17.42
CA GLU A 253 7.49 -11.77 17.37
C GLU A 253 7.39 -11.19 18.77
N SER A 254 8.18 -10.16 19.06
CA SER A 254 8.07 -9.49 20.37
C SER A 254 6.82 -8.61 20.44
N PRO A 255 6.23 -8.38 21.64
CA PRO A 255 5.06 -7.52 21.81
C PRO A 255 5.24 -6.12 21.20
N ALA A 256 6.44 -5.55 21.31
CA ALA A 256 6.77 -4.25 20.74
C ALA A 256 6.71 -4.19 19.19
N LYS A 257 6.88 -5.33 18.53
CA LYS A 257 6.85 -5.42 17.06
C LYS A 257 5.45 -5.71 16.48
N ARG A 258 4.47 -6.09 17.29
CA ARG A 258 3.16 -6.52 16.78
C ARG A 258 2.50 -5.47 15.90
N LEU A 259 2.33 -4.24 16.41
CA LEU A 259 1.74 -3.15 15.65
C LEU A 259 2.56 -2.81 14.40
N TYR A 260 3.88 -2.79 14.54
CA TYR A 260 4.80 -2.55 13.43
C TYR A 260 4.64 -3.59 12.30
N ASN A 261 4.62 -4.87 12.65
CA ASN A 261 4.41 -5.96 11.68
C ASN A 261 2.96 -5.99 11.16
N ASP A 262 2.00 -5.57 11.97
CA ASP A 262 0.61 -5.39 11.56
C ASP A 262 0.51 -4.32 10.45
N ASP A 263 1.23 -3.19 10.56
CA ASP A 263 1.29 -2.15 9.54
C ASP A 263 1.95 -2.63 8.25
N LEU A 264 3.06 -3.39 8.36
CA LEU A 264 3.68 -4.01 7.19
C LEU A 264 2.71 -4.97 6.48
N GLY A 265 1.98 -5.76 7.24
CA GLY A 265 0.97 -6.67 6.71
C GLY A 265 -0.19 -5.97 5.97
N TYR A 266 -0.48 -4.72 6.30
CA TYR A 266 -1.51 -3.92 5.60
C TYR A 266 -1.10 -3.48 4.19
N VAL A 267 0.19 -3.48 3.86
CA VAL A 267 0.65 -3.06 2.52
C VAL A 267 0.07 -3.97 1.46
N ASN A 268 -0.71 -3.41 0.55
CA ASN A 268 -1.21 -4.16 -0.60
C ASN A 268 -0.17 -4.15 -1.72
N LEU A 269 0.60 -5.23 -1.82
CA LEU A 269 1.68 -5.39 -2.81
C LEU A 269 1.17 -5.64 -4.24
N LEU A 270 -0.11 -5.99 -4.39
CA LEU A 270 -0.79 -6.19 -5.68
C LEU A 270 -1.45 -4.91 -6.20
N SER A 271 -1.59 -3.88 -5.35
CA SER A 271 -2.31 -2.67 -5.72
C SER A 271 -1.46 -1.76 -6.60
N HIS A 272 -2.04 -1.32 -7.71
CA HIS A 272 -1.47 -0.29 -8.58
C HIS A 272 -1.34 1.09 -7.87
N ASN A 273 -2.03 1.29 -6.76
CA ASN A 273 -2.02 2.50 -5.94
C ASN A 273 -1.19 2.36 -4.66
N ALA A 274 -0.33 1.35 -4.56
CA ALA A 274 0.54 1.17 -3.40
C ALA A 274 1.38 2.43 -3.10
N LEU A 275 1.74 3.18 -4.16
CA LEU A 275 2.33 4.52 -4.10
C LEU A 275 1.49 5.49 -4.95
N PRO A 276 0.83 6.50 -4.37
CA PRO A 276 -0.16 7.36 -5.06
C PRO A 276 0.41 8.24 -6.19
N PHE A 277 1.73 8.27 -6.39
CA PHE A 277 2.41 9.12 -7.37
C PHE A 277 3.02 8.36 -8.56
N ILE A 278 2.62 7.11 -8.80
CA ILE A 278 3.09 6.35 -9.95
C ILE A 278 2.29 6.76 -11.20
N GLY A 279 2.51 7.98 -11.64
CA GLY A 279 2.05 8.41 -12.94
C GLY A 279 3.22 8.45 -13.90
N LEU A 280 3.82 7.32 -14.31
CA LEU A 280 4.76 7.33 -15.46
C LEU A 280 5.28 5.93 -15.78
N ASN A 281 5.11 5.53 -17.04
CA ASN A 281 5.69 4.34 -17.72
C ASN A 281 5.48 3.03 -16.96
N VAL A 282 4.22 2.65 -16.86
CA VAL A 282 3.83 1.31 -16.44
C VAL A 282 4.16 0.37 -17.60
N ARG A 283 5.13 -0.52 -17.40
CA ARG A 283 5.28 -1.68 -18.29
C ARG A 283 4.09 -2.60 -18.02
N LYS A 284 3.46 -3.07 -19.07
CA LYS A 284 2.54 -4.21 -18.97
C LYS A 284 3.42 -5.45 -19.05
N ASP A 285 3.23 -6.38 -18.12
CA ASP A 285 3.79 -7.72 -18.26
C ASP A 285 3.14 -8.44 -19.45
N GLU A 286 3.63 -9.63 -19.80
CA GLU A 286 3.11 -10.45 -20.89
C GLU A 286 1.62 -10.82 -20.69
N GLU A 287 1.09 -10.71 -19.46
CA GLU A 287 -0.29 -10.97 -19.09
C GLU A 287 -1.17 -9.69 -19.07
N GLY A 288 -0.60 -8.52 -19.37
CA GLY A 288 -1.31 -7.24 -19.39
C GLY A 288 -1.51 -6.60 -18.02
N ALA A 289 -0.94 -7.16 -16.96
CA ALA A 289 -0.89 -6.56 -15.63
C ALA A 289 0.16 -5.45 -15.58
N LEU A 290 -0.11 -4.44 -14.75
CA LEU A 290 0.80 -3.33 -14.54
C LEU A 290 1.86 -3.74 -13.52
N ALA A 291 3.04 -4.11 -13.99
CA ALA A 291 4.14 -4.52 -13.13
C ALA A 291 4.97 -3.31 -12.66
N PHE A 292 4.95 -3.04 -11.36
CA PHE A 292 5.78 -2.02 -10.73
C PHE A 292 6.90 -2.67 -9.93
N PRO A 293 8.17 -2.27 -10.10
CA PRO A 293 9.25 -2.70 -9.24
C PRO A 293 9.03 -2.20 -7.80
N LEU A 294 8.65 -3.08 -6.89
CA LEU A 294 8.39 -2.76 -5.49
C LEU A 294 9.30 -3.54 -4.55
N SER A 295 9.76 -2.86 -3.51
CA SER A 295 10.44 -3.49 -2.37
C SER A 295 9.93 -2.93 -1.04
N ILE A 296 9.99 -3.76 0.00
CA ILE A 296 9.89 -3.31 1.38
C ILE A 296 11.29 -3.43 1.97
N VAL A 297 11.79 -2.32 2.45
CA VAL A 297 13.09 -2.27 3.12
C VAL A 297 12.91 -1.81 4.56
N GLU A 298 13.81 -2.26 5.41
CA GLU A 298 13.84 -1.92 6.82
C GLU A 298 15.18 -1.29 7.17
N MET A 299 15.16 -0.14 7.82
CA MET A 299 16.37 0.47 8.37
C MET A 299 16.47 0.10 9.86
N VAL A 300 17.48 -0.70 10.20
CA VAL A 300 17.77 -1.17 11.57
C VAL A 300 19.06 -0.51 12.02
N GLY A 301 18.95 0.52 12.85
CA GLY A 301 20.09 1.37 13.15
C GLY A 301 20.65 2.01 11.88
N ASP A 302 21.88 1.63 11.50
CA ASP A 302 22.58 2.12 10.30
C ASP A 302 22.55 1.12 9.12
N ARG A 303 21.90 -0.04 9.27
CA ARG A 303 21.80 -1.07 8.23
C ARG A 303 20.44 -1.05 7.56
N ILE A 304 20.41 -1.22 6.24
CA ILE A 304 19.20 -1.41 5.45
C ILE A 304 19.07 -2.91 5.14
N GLU A 305 17.96 -3.51 5.52
CA GLU A 305 17.61 -4.91 5.24
C GLU A 305 16.46 -4.94 4.22
N ILE A 306 16.55 -5.79 3.20
CA ILE A 306 15.51 -5.95 2.19
C ILE A 306 14.57 -7.07 2.66
N LEU A 307 13.39 -6.70 3.17
CA LEU A 307 12.39 -7.66 3.64
C LEU A 307 11.63 -8.33 2.49
N TYR A 308 11.37 -7.58 1.43
CA TYR A 308 10.55 -8.03 0.31
C TYR A 308 10.95 -7.35 -0.99
N VAL A 309 10.91 -8.09 -2.09
CA VAL A 309 10.97 -7.59 -3.46
C VAL A 309 9.99 -8.38 -4.33
N ASN A 310 9.28 -7.70 -5.23
CA ASN A 310 8.46 -8.39 -6.23
C ASN A 310 9.30 -8.78 -7.46
N ARG A 311 8.69 -9.56 -8.36
CA ARG A 311 9.34 -10.02 -9.59
C ARG A 311 9.91 -8.88 -10.43
N SER A 312 9.12 -7.82 -10.64
CA SER A 312 9.55 -6.66 -11.42
C SER A 312 10.75 -5.93 -10.82
N PHE A 313 10.88 -5.93 -9.50
CA PHE A 313 12.06 -5.37 -8.82
C PHE A 313 13.32 -6.22 -9.09
N LYS A 314 13.18 -7.55 -9.08
CA LYS A 314 14.28 -8.48 -9.44
C LYS A 314 14.73 -8.26 -10.87
N GLU A 315 13.78 -8.13 -11.81
CA GLU A 315 14.05 -7.83 -13.23
C GLU A 315 14.76 -6.48 -13.42
N GLU A 316 14.40 -5.44 -12.65
CA GLU A 316 15.12 -4.16 -12.70
C GLU A 316 16.54 -4.26 -12.14
N LEU A 317 16.79 -5.09 -11.10
CA LEU A 317 18.14 -5.34 -10.60
C LEU A 317 19.01 -6.08 -11.62
N GLU A 318 18.47 -7.07 -12.32
CA GLU A 318 19.15 -7.77 -13.42
C GLU A 318 19.55 -6.83 -14.55
N VAL A 319 18.65 -5.89 -14.92
CA VAL A 319 18.93 -4.85 -15.91
C VAL A 319 19.99 -3.87 -15.43
N PHE A 320 20.01 -3.57 -14.12
CA PHE A 320 20.91 -2.57 -13.54
C PHE A 320 22.39 -2.96 -13.59
N ASP A 321 22.72 -4.20 -13.23
CA ASP A 321 24.12 -4.71 -13.30
C ASP A 321 24.19 -6.24 -13.11
N GLY A 322 23.09 -6.96 -13.40
CA GLY A 322 22.99 -8.41 -13.15
C GLY A 322 22.98 -8.77 -11.66
N LEU A 323 22.59 -7.84 -10.79
CA LEU A 323 22.67 -8.02 -9.35
C LEU A 323 21.54 -8.91 -8.82
N SER A 324 21.90 -9.85 -7.96
CA SER A 324 20.96 -10.52 -7.07
C SER A 324 20.50 -9.58 -5.93
N VAL A 325 19.37 -9.90 -5.29
CA VAL A 325 18.87 -9.12 -4.15
C VAL A 325 19.89 -9.02 -3.02
N SER A 326 20.61 -10.11 -2.75
CA SER A 326 21.64 -10.15 -1.71
C SER A 326 22.85 -9.27 -2.05
N GLU A 327 23.28 -9.25 -3.31
CA GLU A 327 24.37 -8.38 -3.77
C GLU A 327 23.93 -6.90 -3.71
N ALA A 328 22.69 -6.60 -4.11
CA ALA A 328 22.13 -5.25 -3.98
C ALA A 328 22.08 -4.81 -2.50
N GLU A 329 21.65 -5.70 -1.58
CA GLU A 329 21.65 -5.41 -0.14
C GLU A 329 23.06 -5.15 0.39
N ASN A 330 24.06 -5.92 -0.04
CA ASN A 330 25.44 -5.69 0.35
C ASN A 330 25.95 -4.33 -0.16
N LEU A 331 25.70 -4.01 -1.43
CA LEU A 331 26.10 -2.75 -2.06
C LEU A 331 25.52 -1.52 -1.36
N ILE A 332 24.23 -1.52 -1.01
CA ILE A 332 23.60 -0.40 -0.30
C ILE A 332 24.05 -0.27 1.16
N ASN A 333 24.73 -1.29 1.70
CA ASN A 333 25.31 -1.30 3.04
C ASN A 333 26.84 -1.10 3.05
N ASP A 334 27.50 -1.05 1.90
CA ASP A 334 28.93 -0.75 1.81
C ASP A 334 29.16 0.77 1.96
N LYS A 335 29.90 1.16 3.01
CA LYS A 335 30.24 2.56 3.30
C LYS A 335 31.10 3.23 2.23
N ALA A 336 31.79 2.46 1.41
CA ALA A 336 32.59 2.97 0.30
C ALA A 336 31.70 3.39 -0.90
N GLU A 337 30.49 2.88 -0.96
CA GLU A 337 29.57 3.14 -2.06
C GLU A 337 28.76 4.42 -1.86
N LYS A 338 28.59 5.16 -2.95
CA LYS A 338 27.80 6.41 -2.97
C LYS A 338 26.35 6.14 -2.56
N MET A 339 25.79 4.99 -2.95
CA MET A 339 24.41 4.60 -2.68
C MET A 339 24.15 4.45 -1.17
N TYR A 340 25.19 4.06 -0.38
CA TYR A 340 25.11 4.01 1.08
C TYR A 340 24.59 5.32 1.70
N THR A 341 25.23 6.43 1.36
CA THR A 341 24.89 7.75 1.91
C THR A 341 23.58 8.29 1.32
N LEU A 342 23.36 8.08 0.02
CA LEU A 342 22.17 8.60 -0.67
C LEU A 342 20.88 7.98 -0.17
N LEU A 343 20.83 6.64 -0.05
CA LEU A 343 19.61 5.94 0.40
C LEU A 343 19.29 6.27 1.86
N ARG A 344 20.28 6.30 2.74
CA ARG A 344 20.02 6.64 4.15
C ARG A 344 19.48 8.04 4.32
N ARG A 345 20.05 9.00 3.61
CA ARG A 345 19.52 10.37 3.59
C ARG A 345 18.09 10.40 3.07
N PHE A 346 17.81 9.71 1.96
CA PHE A 346 16.48 9.64 1.36
C PHE A 346 15.46 9.00 2.33
N LEU A 347 15.79 7.86 2.94
CA LEU A 347 14.92 7.20 3.92
C LEU A 347 14.67 8.09 5.15
N SER A 348 15.69 8.80 5.62
CA SER A 348 15.54 9.77 6.72
C SER A 348 14.63 10.95 6.35
N GLU A 349 14.71 11.44 5.11
CA GLU A 349 13.83 12.50 4.60
C GLU A 349 12.37 12.00 4.50
N LEU A 350 12.13 10.73 4.11
CA LEU A 350 10.80 10.11 4.10
C LEU A 350 10.17 10.07 5.50
N SER A 351 10.91 9.67 6.53
CA SER A 351 10.43 9.67 7.92
C SER A 351 10.10 11.06 8.46
N GLY A 352 10.74 12.09 7.94
CA GLY A 352 10.46 13.49 8.29
C GLY A 352 9.30 14.13 7.53
N GLY A 353 8.58 13.38 6.69
CA GLY A 353 7.54 13.93 5.79
C GLY A 353 8.12 14.81 4.68
N GLY A 354 9.38 14.57 4.30
CA GLY A 354 10.13 15.30 3.29
C GLY A 354 9.92 14.75 1.88
N ARG A 355 11.01 14.72 1.12
CA ARG A 355 10.99 14.35 -0.31
C ARG A 355 10.63 12.88 -0.53
N GLU A 356 9.64 12.61 -1.36
CA GLU A 356 9.15 11.26 -1.68
C GLU A 356 9.86 10.62 -2.89
N ASP A 357 10.76 11.33 -3.57
CA ASP A 357 11.51 10.86 -4.73
C ASP A 357 13.00 11.22 -4.66
N LEU A 358 13.84 10.33 -5.18
CA LEU A 358 15.28 10.50 -5.32
C LEU A 358 15.72 10.08 -6.72
N ASP A 359 16.31 11.03 -7.45
CA ASP A 359 16.92 10.77 -8.75
C ASP A 359 18.45 10.70 -8.62
N THR A 360 19.08 9.67 -9.17
CA THR A 360 20.55 9.51 -9.13
C THR A 360 21.08 8.85 -10.39
N MET A 361 22.40 8.98 -10.61
CA MET A 361 23.15 8.23 -11.64
C MET A 361 24.05 7.21 -10.96
N GLU A 362 23.93 5.96 -11.36
CA GLU A 362 24.74 4.87 -10.84
C GLU A 362 25.06 3.88 -11.97
N GLY A 363 26.30 3.39 -12.06
CA GLY A 363 26.71 2.43 -13.09
C GLY A 363 26.43 2.88 -14.54
N GLY A 364 26.34 4.19 -14.80
CA GLY A 364 25.94 4.73 -16.11
C GLY A 364 24.44 4.68 -16.40
N ALA A 365 23.62 4.18 -15.48
CA ALA A 365 22.18 4.18 -15.54
C ALA A 365 21.56 5.32 -14.71
N PHE A 366 20.41 5.81 -15.14
CA PHE A 366 19.62 6.75 -14.36
C PHE A 366 18.60 5.99 -13.50
N CYS A 367 18.67 6.18 -12.20
CA CYS A 367 17.79 5.52 -11.24
C CYS A 367 16.89 6.54 -10.55
N THR A 368 15.59 6.24 -10.52
CA THR A 368 14.60 6.99 -9.73
C THR A 368 14.10 6.07 -8.62
N PHE A 369 14.28 6.50 -7.38
CA PHE A 369 13.68 5.87 -6.20
C PHE A 369 12.48 6.69 -5.77
N ARG A 370 11.39 6.04 -5.42
CA ARG A 370 10.22 6.64 -4.78
C ARG A 370 9.85 5.83 -3.57
N GLY A 371 9.37 6.49 -2.51
CA GLY A 371 9.07 5.76 -1.31
C GLY A 371 8.16 6.49 -0.35
N LYS A 372 7.68 5.71 0.61
CA LYS A 372 6.97 6.21 1.79
C LYS A 372 7.33 5.35 3.00
N GLU A 373 7.31 5.96 4.18
CA GLU A 373 7.39 5.22 5.43
C GLU A 373 6.09 4.41 5.63
N ILE A 374 6.22 3.15 6.04
CA ILE A 374 5.10 2.26 6.37
C ILE A 374 4.84 2.33 7.88
N SER A 375 5.87 2.09 8.68
CA SER A 375 5.78 2.04 10.13
C SER A 375 7.16 2.24 10.76
N HIS A 376 7.17 2.60 12.05
CA HIS A 376 8.40 2.73 12.82
C HIS A 376 8.24 2.31 14.28
N ILE A 377 9.34 1.82 14.85
CA ILE A 377 9.55 1.61 16.28
C ILE A 377 10.97 2.08 16.65
N PRO A 378 11.31 2.29 17.92
CA PRO A 378 12.64 2.74 18.31
C PRO A 378 13.76 1.89 17.68
N GLY A 379 14.60 2.53 16.87
CA GLY A 379 15.74 1.90 16.19
C GLY A 379 15.41 1.09 14.93
N ARG A 380 14.15 1.15 14.43
CA ARG A 380 13.72 0.39 13.25
C ARG A 380 12.61 1.13 12.50
N ASN A 381 12.80 1.34 11.20
CA ASN A 381 11.82 1.99 10.32
C ASN A 381 11.63 1.15 9.05
N ALA A 382 10.39 0.95 8.63
CA ALA A 382 10.06 0.25 7.38
C ALA A 382 9.57 1.20 6.31
N TYR A 383 9.98 0.95 5.08
CA TYR A 383 9.65 1.78 3.92
C TYR A 383 9.19 0.91 2.75
N LEU A 384 8.16 1.37 2.05
CA LEU A 384 7.80 0.87 0.73
C LEU A 384 8.56 1.69 -0.32
N LEU A 385 9.34 1.03 -1.17
CA LEU A 385 10.13 1.65 -2.22
C LEU A 385 9.75 1.11 -3.60
N ASN A 386 9.77 2.00 -4.57
CA ASN A 386 9.77 1.70 -6.00
C ASN A 386 11.10 2.17 -6.59
N ILE A 387 11.73 1.31 -7.39
CA ILE A 387 12.92 1.66 -8.18
C ILE A 387 12.58 1.60 -9.66
N GLN A 388 13.04 2.57 -10.44
CA GLN A 388 13.00 2.55 -11.89
C GLN A 388 14.39 2.82 -12.44
N VAL A 389 14.90 1.93 -13.26
CA VAL A 389 16.22 2.02 -13.88
C VAL A 389 16.06 2.33 -15.36
N TYR A 390 16.83 3.30 -15.85
CA TYR A 390 16.82 3.72 -17.24
C TYR A 390 18.24 3.65 -17.79
N GLN A 391 18.44 2.74 -18.74
CA GLN A 391 19.69 2.62 -19.50
C GLN A 391 19.61 3.46 -20.79
N GLY A 392 20.74 4.06 -21.22
CA GLY A 392 20.85 4.81 -22.47
C GLY A 392 21.05 6.31 -22.29
N ASP A 393 20.89 7.08 -23.40
CA ASP A 393 21.19 8.50 -23.45
C ASP A 393 20.29 9.31 -22.49
N PHE A 394 20.77 9.44 -21.26
CA PHE A 394 20.09 10.03 -20.09
C PHE A 394 19.53 11.42 -20.38
N LEU A 395 20.29 12.25 -21.10
CA LEU A 395 19.85 13.60 -21.43
C LEU A 395 18.60 13.57 -22.31
N LYS A 396 18.52 12.68 -23.28
CA LYS A 396 17.33 12.53 -24.14
C LYS A 396 16.12 12.01 -23.35
N LEU A 397 16.34 11.09 -22.41
CA LEU A 397 15.28 10.52 -21.60
C LEU A 397 14.75 11.53 -20.57
N LYS A 398 15.66 12.29 -19.92
CA LYS A 398 15.30 13.38 -19.01
C LYS A 398 14.54 14.48 -19.73
N GLN A 399 14.98 14.87 -20.93
CA GLN A 399 14.26 15.80 -21.79
C GLN A 399 12.88 15.27 -22.18
N LYS A 400 12.77 14.00 -22.58
CA LYS A 400 11.48 13.38 -22.95
C LYS A 400 10.52 13.34 -21.76
N LYS A 401 10.95 12.91 -20.58
CA LYS A 401 10.12 12.90 -19.35
C LYS A 401 9.74 14.31 -18.91
N MET A 402 10.68 15.24 -18.97
CA MET A 402 10.40 16.65 -18.64
C MET A 402 9.39 17.24 -19.62
N MET A 403 9.50 16.91 -20.91
CA MET A 403 8.54 17.33 -21.94
C MET A 403 7.15 16.70 -21.75
N GLU A 404 7.05 15.44 -21.32
CA GLU A 404 5.78 14.79 -21.01
C GLU A 404 5.11 15.42 -19.79
N ARG A 405 5.83 15.65 -18.69
CA ARG A 405 5.34 16.38 -17.50
C ARG A 405 4.94 17.82 -17.85
N VAL A 406 5.73 18.49 -18.67
CA VAL A 406 5.43 19.85 -19.15
C VAL A 406 4.15 19.86 -19.98
N LYS A 407 3.95 18.87 -20.87
CA LYS A 407 2.70 18.74 -21.64
C LYS A 407 1.47 18.56 -20.77
N ASP A 408 1.55 17.74 -19.73
CA ASP A 408 0.43 17.51 -18.80
C ASP A 408 0.14 18.77 -17.97
N LEU A 409 1.17 19.38 -17.39
CA LEU A 409 1.05 20.63 -16.61
C LEU A 409 0.50 21.81 -17.44
N TYR A 410 0.90 21.88 -18.71
CA TYR A 410 0.51 22.99 -19.58
C TYR A 410 -0.59 22.65 -20.60
N SER A 411 -1.27 21.50 -20.46
CA SER A 411 -2.37 21.09 -21.35
C SER A 411 -3.50 22.13 -21.47
N GLY A 412 -3.66 23.01 -20.46
CA GLY A 412 -4.57 24.16 -20.47
C GLY A 412 -4.08 25.40 -21.19
N TYR A 413 -2.83 25.42 -21.63
CA TYR A 413 -2.20 26.57 -22.29
C TYR A 413 -2.11 26.41 -23.82
N GLU A 414 -1.97 27.50 -24.52
CA GLU A 414 -1.68 27.54 -25.96
C GLU A 414 -0.18 27.62 -26.21
N LEU A 415 0.55 28.35 -25.33
CA LEU A 415 1.98 28.57 -25.38
C LEU A 415 2.56 28.75 -23.99
N VAL A 416 3.72 28.16 -23.72
CA VAL A 416 4.54 28.47 -22.54
C VAL A 416 5.99 28.53 -22.99
N ILE A 417 6.64 29.66 -22.71
CA ILE A 417 8.06 29.89 -23.01
C ILE A 417 8.80 30.51 -21.83
N LEU A 418 10.07 30.22 -21.73
CA LEU A 418 10.99 30.97 -20.88
C LEU A 418 11.64 32.06 -21.74
N TRP A 419 11.24 33.29 -21.50
CA TRP A 419 11.62 34.48 -22.27
C TRP A 419 12.77 35.22 -21.61
N SER A 420 13.82 35.52 -22.40
CA SER A 420 14.99 36.28 -21.98
C SER A 420 15.05 37.62 -22.74
N PRO A 421 14.45 38.68 -22.20
CA PRO A 421 14.31 39.94 -22.94
C PRO A 421 15.63 40.56 -23.39
N GLY A 422 16.70 40.43 -22.59
CA GLY A 422 18.02 41.03 -22.89
C GLY A 422 18.87 40.27 -23.90
N LEU A 423 18.63 38.95 -24.05
CA LEU A 423 19.46 38.08 -24.89
C LEU A 423 18.79 37.72 -26.23
N GLY A 424 17.51 38.07 -26.39
CA GLY A 424 16.74 37.71 -27.59
C GLY A 424 16.58 36.21 -27.79
N LYS A 425 16.81 35.41 -26.74
CA LYS A 425 16.63 33.95 -26.75
C LYS A 425 15.33 33.58 -26.07
N ASN A 426 14.62 32.63 -26.68
CA ASN A 426 13.38 32.08 -26.15
C ASN A 426 13.57 30.57 -26.03
N GLU A 427 13.20 30.01 -24.88
CA GLU A 427 13.19 28.57 -24.68
C GLU A 427 11.73 28.11 -24.66
N LEU A 428 11.33 27.34 -25.67
CA LEU A 428 9.97 26.82 -25.79
C LEU A 428 9.79 25.66 -24.81
N LEU A 429 8.88 25.83 -23.85
CA LEU A 429 8.52 24.78 -22.92
C LEU A 429 7.30 23.99 -23.39
N TYR A 430 6.32 24.68 -24.01
CA TYR A 430 5.10 24.05 -24.51
C TYR A 430 4.45 24.89 -25.61
N GLU A 431 3.95 24.25 -26.66
CA GLU A 431 3.05 24.81 -27.67
C GLU A 431 2.00 23.76 -28.06
N ARG A 432 0.71 24.12 -27.99
CA ARG A 432 -0.41 23.20 -28.27
C ARG A 432 -0.45 22.73 -29.72
N GLU A 433 -0.24 23.64 -30.64
CA GLU A 433 -0.21 23.36 -32.07
C GLU A 433 1.19 23.66 -32.61
N ALA A 434 2.07 22.65 -32.63
CA ALA A 434 3.46 22.80 -33.10
C ALA A 434 3.49 23.27 -34.55
N GLY A 435 3.90 24.52 -34.76
CA GLY A 435 3.98 25.14 -36.08
C GLY A 435 5.22 24.78 -36.91
N GLY A 436 5.95 23.74 -36.53
CA GLY A 436 7.10 23.24 -37.30
C GLY A 436 8.37 24.12 -37.29
N HIS A 437 8.43 25.14 -36.43
CA HIS A 437 9.59 26.04 -36.33
C HIS A 437 10.50 25.66 -35.16
N SER A 438 11.83 25.78 -35.38
CA SER A 438 12.80 25.53 -34.31
C SER A 438 12.61 26.54 -33.16
N SER A 439 12.55 26.05 -31.94
CA SER A 439 12.37 26.82 -30.70
C SER A 439 13.46 27.89 -30.47
N GLU A 440 14.56 27.83 -31.16
CA GLU A 440 15.73 28.72 -31.00
C GLU A 440 15.70 29.99 -31.86
N SER A 441 14.65 30.17 -32.70
CA SER A 441 14.55 31.33 -33.59
C SER A 441 14.30 32.61 -32.77
N ARG A 442 15.12 33.64 -32.99
CA ARG A 442 14.92 35.01 -32.44
C ARG A 442 13.53 35.58 -32.76
N ASP A 443 12.93 35.11 -33.85
CA ASP A 443 11.65 35.60 -34.38
C ASP A 443 10.44 34.79 -33.90
N PHE A 444 10.62 33.77 -33.06
CA PHE A 444 9.54 32.87 -32.61
C PHE A 444 8.31 33.62 -32.08
N LEU A 445 8.49 34.57 -31.13
CA LEU A 445 7.39 35.35 -30.59
C LEU A 445 6.71 36.24 -31.65
N THR A 446 7.47 36.72 -32.63
CA THR A 446 6.93 37.48 -33.77
C THR A 446 6.07 36.62 -34.66
N GLU A 447 6.49 35.41 -34.98
CA GLU A 447 5.74 34.45 -35.78
C GLU A 447 4.49 33.98 -35.00
N TYR A 448 4.60 33.63 -33.73
CA TYR A 448 3.46 33.29 -32.90
C TYR A 448 2.42 34.42 -32.86
N ALA A 449 2.85 35.65 -32.62
CA ALA A 449 1.96 36.79 -32.57
C ALA A 449 1.30 37.12 -33.91
N LYS A 450 2.00 36.91 -35.07
CA LYS A 450 1.42 37.06 -36.40
C LYS A 450 0.33 36.01 -36.67
N ARG A 451 0.52 34.77 -36.18
CA ARG A 451 -0.42 33.67 -36.35
C ARG A 451 -1.65 33.83 -35.42
N SER A 452 -1.43 34.24 -34.16
CA SER A 452 -2.45 34.20 -33.13
C SER A 452 -3.23 35.49 -32.94
N PHE A 453 -2.65 36.68 -33.22
CA PHE A 453 -3.27 37.97 -32.94
C PHE A 453 -3.54 38.81 -34.20
N TYR A 454 -4.67 39.55 -34.20
CA TYR A 454 -4.99 40.53 -35.22
C TYR A 454 -4.06 41.76 -35.14
N GLY A 455 -3.97 42.57 -36.21
CA GLY A 455 -2.97 43.64 -36.39
C GLY A 455 -2.82 44.58 -35.18
N GLU A 456 -3.92 45.14 -34.67
CA GLU A 456 -3.87 46.05 -33.53
C GLU A 456 -3.59 45.34 -32.19
N GLU A 457 -4.17 44.15 -32.01
CA GLU A 457 -3.91 43.33 -30.82
C GLU A 457 -2.47 42.82 -30.79
N ARG A 458 -1.87 42.53 -31.93
CA ARG A 458 -0.45 42.20 -32.06
C ARG A 458 0.46 43.34 -31.63
N LYS A 459 0.15 44.61 -32.03
CA LYS A 459 0.88 45.78 -31.55
C LYS A 459 0.73 45.96 -30.04
N ARG A 460 -0.46 45.69 -29.50
CA ARG A 460 -0.75 45.76 -28.07
C ARG A 460 0.01 44.68 -27.29
N PHE A 461 0.08 43.44 -27.81
CA PHE A 461 0.87 42.37 -27.25
C PHE A 461 2.36 42.71 -27.13
N PHE A 462 2.98 43.23 -28.19
CA PHE A 462 4.38 43.63 -28.11
C PHE A 462 4.59 44.85 -27.19
N ARG A 463 3.62 45.74 -27.06
CA ARG A 463 3.66 46.84 -26.10
C ARG A 463 3.58 46.31 -24.65
N PHE A 464 2.76 45.31 -24.39
CA PHE A 464 2.68 44.64 -23.11
C PHE A 464 4.01 43.96 -22.76
N LEU A 465 4.62 43.24 -23.68
CA LEU A 465 5.94 42.64 -23.47
C LEU A 465 7.01 43.71 -23.16
N ARG A 466 7.06 44.78 -23.95
CA ARG A 466 8.06 45.85 -23.73
C ARG A 466 7.92 46.56 -22.37
N ARG A 467 6.71 46.76 -21.89
CA ARG A 467 6.47 47.38 -20.57
C ARG A 467 6.88 46.49 -19.42
N ASN A 468 6.94 45.18 -19.62
CA ASN A 468 7.20 44.18 -18.59
C ASN A 468 8.51 43.41 -18.83
N ASN A 469 9.46 43.93 -19.61
CA ASN A 469 10.70 43.25 -19.95
C ASN A 469 11.77 43.25 -18.83
N MET A 470 11.50 43.89 -17.68
CA MET A 470 12.41 44.00 -16.54
C MET A 470 11.79 43.52 -15.22
N LEU A 471 10.89 42.51 -15.29
CA LEU A 471 10.31 41.93 -14.08
C LEU A 471 11.41 41.27 -13.22
N ARG A 472 11.42 41.62 -11.91
CA ARG A 472 12.33 41.05 -10.90
C ARG A 472 11.63 39.90 -10.15
N LYS A 473 12.40 39.08 -9.44
CA LYS A 473 11.87 37.95 -8.65
C LYS A 473 10.77 38.35 -7.65
N GLU A 474 10.79 39.53 -7.15
CA GLU A 474 9.84 40.10 -6.17
C GLU A 474 8.60 40.71 -6.81
N ASP A 475 8.58 40.86 -8.15
CA ASP A 475 7.46 41.48 -8.84
C ASP A 475 6.25 40.53 -8.92
N GLU A 476 5.05 41.13 -8.85
CA GLU A 476 3.81 40.43 -9.05
C GLU A 476 3.63 39.95 -10.50
N VAL A 477 2.83 38.93 -10.66
CA VAL A 477 2.41 38.40 -11.96
C VAL A 477 1.69 39.50 -12.75
N ARG A 478 2.06 39.69 -14.03
CA ARG A 478 1.39 40.64 -14.95
C ARG A 478 0.55 39.87 -15.95
N GLU A 479 -0.72 40.21 -16.03
CA GLU A 479 -1.66 39.57 -16.93
C GLU A 479 -2.40 40.58 -17.78
N GLU A 480 -2.62 40.25 -19.06
CA GLU A 480 -3.44 41.04 -19.97
C GLU A 480 -4.17 40.15 -20.95
N ALA A 481 -5.44 40.48 -21.25
CA ALA A 481 -6.28 39.74 -22.19
C ALA A 481 -6.18 40.32 -23.61
N PHE A 482 -6.07 39.44 -24.61
CA PHE A 482 -5.92 39.75 -26.02
C PHE A 482 -6.97 39.03 -26.88
N VAL A 483 -7.43 39.69 -27.92
CA VAL A 483 -8.31 39.07 -28.92
C VAL A 483 -7.48 38.55 -30.06
N GLY A 484 -7.66 37.27 -30.35
CA GLY A 484 -6.91 36.59 -31.41
C GLY A 484 -7.75 35.53 -32.12
N ARG A 485 -7.07 34.63 -32.80
CA ARG A 485 -7.66 33.48 -33.50
C ARG A 485 -6.97 32.19 -33.10
N ASP A 486 -7.73 31.12 -33.00
CA ASP A 486 -7.17 29.75 -32.82
C ASP A 486 -6.63 29.20 -34.15
N GLY A 487 -6.00 28.01 -34.12
CA GLY A 487 -5.46 27.34 -35.29
C GLY A 487 -6.49 27.04 -36.39
N GLN A 488 -7.80 27.08 -36.07
CA GLN A 488 -8.90 26.97 -37.03
C GLN A 488 -9.44 28.31 -37.50
N GLY A 489 -8.76 29.42 -37.16
CA GLY A 489 -9.13 30.78 -37.56
C GLY A 489 -10.29 31.39 -36.77
N ARG A 490 -10.85 30.71 -35.76
CA ARG A 490 -11.99 31.22 -34.96
C ARG A 490 -11.52 32.25 -33.96
N LYS A 491 -12.29 33.34 -33.82
CA LYS A 491 -12.03 34.41 -32.86
C LYS A 491 -12.07 33.88 -31.42
N ARG A 492 -11.04 34.17 -30.64
CA ARG A 492 -10.88 33.73 -29.23
C ARG A 492 -10.27 34.83 -28.38
N VAL A 493 -10.47 34.72 -27.05
CA VAL A 493 -9.79 35.54 -26.06
C VAL A 493 -8.65 34.74 -25.44
N PHE A 494 -7.50 35.33 -25.40
CA PHE A 494 -6.29 34.76 -24.82
C PHE A 494 -5.86 35.61 -23.62
N LEU A 495 -5.55 34.95 -22.52
CA LEU A 495 -4.91 35.59 -21.37
C LEU A 495 -3.41 35.35 -21.46
N VAL A 496 -2.63 36.42 -21.55
CA VAL A 496 -1.18 36.38 -21.54
C VAL A 496 -0.70 36.75 -20.14
N CYS A 497 0.11 35.90 -19.55
CA CYS A 497 0.64 36.03 -18.21
C CYS A 497 2.16 36.06 -18.27
N LEU A 498 2.79 37.01 -17.56
CA LEU A 498 4.23 37.13 -17.37
C LEU A 498 4.55 36.98 -15.89
N LYS A 499 5.40 36.01 -15.57
CA LYS A 499 5.84 35.71 -14.20
C LYS A 499 7.37 35.66 -14.15
N PRO A 500 8.04 36.31 -13.17
CA PRO A 500 9.48 36.14 -12.98
C PRO A 500 9.82 34.65 -12.78
N SER A 501 10.85 34.16 -13.46
CA SER A 501 11.29 32.78 -13.30
C SER A 501 12.11 32.63 -12.03
N ALA A 502 11.76 31.63 -11.19
CA ALA A 502 12.55 31.28 -10.01
C ALA A 502 13.72 30.34 -10.33
N LEU A 503 13.79 29.81 -11.57
CA LEU A 503 14.65 28.69 -11.93
C LEU A 503 16.09 29.05 -12.29
N GLU A 504 16.41 30.32 -12.61
CA GLU A 504 17.78 30.72 -13.00
C GLU A 504 18.15 32.16 -12.53
N GLU A 505 19.42 32.35 -12.23
CA GLU A 505 20.04 33.69 -12.03
C GLU A 505 20.24 34.36 -13.39
N GLY A 506 19.30 35.17 -13.85
CA GLY A 506 19.50 35.84 -15.15
C GLY A 506 18.31 36.63 -15.68
N GLY A 507 17.28 36.87 -14.86
CA GLY A 507 16.15 37.73 -15.25
C GLY A 507 15.27 37.15 -16.35
N LYS A 508 15.16 35.82 -16.45
CA LYS A 508 14.22 35.14 -17.34
C LYS A 508 12.79 35.30 -16.83
N ILE A 509 11.84 35.43 -17.76
CA ILE A 509 10.42 35.63 -17.51
C ILE A 509 9.66 34.44 -18.10
N LEU A 510 8.84 33.77 -17.30
CA LEU A 510 7.91 32.75 -17.80
C LEU A 510 6.72 33.47 -18.46
N LEU A 511 6.64 33.36 -19.78
CA LEU A 511 5.50 33.83 -20.56
C LEU A 511 4.58 32.67 -20.85
N SER A 512 3.33 32.78 -20.44
CA SER A 512 2.29 31.78 -20.75
C SER A 512 1.07 32.41 -21.40
N VAL A 513 0.48 31.68 -22.34
CA VAL A 513 -0.73 32.08 -23.06
C VAL A 513 -1.76 30.98 -22.89
N ARG A 514 -2.94 31.32 -22.37
CA ARG A 514 -4.07 30.37 -22.26
C ARG A 514 -5.32 30.90 -22.94
N ARG A 515 -6.10 29.99 -23.50
CA ARG A 515 -7.40 30.32 -24.10
C ARG A 515 -8.47 30.39 -23.00
N ILE A 516 -9.29 31.42 -23.06
CA ILE A 516 -10.45 31.55 -22.16
C ILE A 516 -11.64 30.84 -22.80
N TRP A 517 -12.06 29.74 -22.18
CA TRP A 517 -13.15 28.90 -22.70
C TRP A 517 -14.54 29.33 -22.21
N ASN A 518 -14.64 30.02 -21.07
CA ASN A 518 -15.90 30.47 -20.51
C ASN A 518 -16.45 31.67 -21.28
N PRO A 519 -17.64 31.56 -21.94
CA PRO A 519 -18.21 32.66 -22.73
C PRO A 519 -18.48 33.93 -21.92
N GLY A 520 -18.96 33.79 -20.66
CA GLY A 520 -19.25 34.91 -19.78
C GLY A 520 -17.99 35.66 -19.37
N LEU A 521 -16.92 34.94 -19.00
CA LEU A 521 -15.64 35.53 -18.66
C LEU A 521 -14.99 36.19 -19.89
N SER A 522 -15.10 35.56 -21.07
CA SER A 522 -14.63 36.13 -22.33
C SER A 522 -15.33 37.46 -22.66
N GLN A 523 -16.65 37.57 -22.42
CA GLN A 523 -17.39 38.80 -22.64
C GLN A 523 -17.01 39.90 -21.66
N LEU A 524 -16.81 39.58 -20.38
CA LEU A 524 -16.37 40.52 -19.35
C LEU A 524 -15.00 41.11 -19.69
N LEU A 525 -14.05 40.25 -20.06
CA LEU A 525 -12.69 40.68 -20.47
C LEU A 525 -12.72 41.52 -21.74
N LEU A 526 -13.60 41.22 -22.71
CA LEU A 526 -13.78 42.02 -23.93
C LEU A 526 -14.40 43.41 -23.64
N LYS A 527 -15.32 43.50 -22.68
CA LYS A 527 -15.88 44.80 -22.24
C LYS A 527 -14.80 45.70 -21.58
N GLY A 528 -14.00 45.11 -20.67
CA GLY A 528 -12.89 45.86 -20.04
C GLY A 528 -11.85 46.36 -21.04
N ILE A 529 -11.59 45.61 -22.13
CA ILE A 529 -10.73 46.03 -23.22
C ILE A 529 -11.35 47.18 -24.03
N GLY A 530 -12.69 47.22 -24.15
CA GLY A 530 -13.43 48.26 -24.86
C GLY A 530 -13.50 49.60 -24.10
N GLU A 531 -13.60 49.56 -22.80
CA GLU A 531 -13.67 50.76 -21.95
C GLU A 531 -12.33 51.47 -21.83
N SER A 532 -11.19 50.80 -21.89
CA SER A 532 -9.86 51.40 -21.91
C SER A 532 -9.51 52.13 -23.22
N LYS A 533 -10.38 52.08 -24.24
CA LYS A 533 -10.19 52.75 -25.55
C LYS A 533 -10.91 54.08 -25.68
N LYS A 534 -11.69 54.54 -24.68
CA LYS A 534 -12.24 55.91 -24.75
C LYS A 534 -11.21 56.94 -24.31
N PRO A 535 -10.77 57.85 -25.18
CA PRO A 535 -9.93 58.93 -24.73
C PRO A 535 -10.75 59.86 -23.81
N GLU A 536 -10.21 60.21 -22.65
CA GLU A 536 -10.74 61.32 -21.85
C GLU A 536 -10.85 62.52 -22.76
N LYS A 537 -12.09 62.97 -23.04
CA LYS A 537 -12.33 64.31 -23.56
C LYS A 537 -11.90 65.28 -22.48
N LYS A 538 -10.73 65.91 -22.65
CA LYS A 538 -10.40 67.14 -21.94
C LYS A 538 -11.49 68.15 -22.29
N ASN A 539 -12.36 68.43 -21.34
CA ASN A 539 -13.14 69.67 -21.38
C ASN A 539 -12.22 70.80 -20.94
N ALA A 540 -12.21 71.80 -21.77
CA ALA A 540 -11.58 73.13 -21.54
C ALA A 540 -12.24 73.85 -20.37
#